data_fc9551c10cb81a6728b48545a7c1f2a7
#
_entry.id   fc9551c10cb81a6728b48545a7c1f2a7
#
_cell.length_a   1.000
_cell.length_b   1.000
_cell.length_c   1.000
_cell.angle_alpha   90.00
_cell.angle_beta   90.00
_cell.angle_gamma   90.00
#
_symmetry.space_group_name_H-M   'P 1'
#
loop_
_entity.id
_entity.type
_entity.pdbx_description
1 polymer ?
#
loop_
_entity_poly.entity_id
_entity_poly.type
_entity_poly.pdbx_seq_one_letter_code
_entity_poly.pdbx_strand_id
1 'polypeptide(L)'
;MKSLRKLLYIIPLTGMMVTSCMDVENIEIDHIGGYATMNNAESEAYYANLRAYKATAWNYNRPVAFGWYSNWAPAGAYRRGYLSAMPDSMDFVSMWSGAPGRYEITPEQKADKEFVQKVKGTKLLQVSLLSYLGKGATPNSVYLEVEKQAEEEGWSAAQLETAKKQARWKYWGFEGQFESENHYACLAKFAKALCDSLYANEWDGYDVDWEIGSGVFDMDGTLSQNKHLIHLVKEMNNYIGPKSDPEGKGHKMICIDGNIYGLTSELDEYVDYWIIQSYGSSNPCLL
;
A
#
# COMPACT_ATOMS: atom_id res chain seq x y z
N MET A 1 69.30 4.72 31.73
CA MET A 1 68.61 5.94 31.18
C MET A 1 67.94 5.76 29.82
N LYS A 2 68.26 4.73 29.04
CA LYS A 2 67.61 4.49 27.73
C LYS A 2 66.22 3.83 27.82
N SER A 3 65.90 3.17 28.92
CA SER A 3 64.64 2.47 29.13
C SER A 3 63.48 3.39 29.54
N LEU A 4 63.76 4.46 30.28
CA LEU A 4 62.75 5.41 30.76
C LEU A 4 62.17 6.33 29.64
N ARG A 5 62.99 6.60 28.61
CA ARG A 5 62.51 7.38 27.46
C ARG A 5 61.51 6.64 26.56
N LYS A 6 61.58 5.28 26.54
CA LYS A 6 60.61 4.50 25.76
C LYS A 6 59.24 4.38 26.47
N LEU A 7 59.27 4.43 27.82
CA LEU A 7 58.03 4.39 28.60
C LEU A 7 57.19 5.68 28.51
N LEU A 8 57.88 6.82 28.37
CA LEU A 8 57.23 8.14 28.27
C LEU A 8 56.48 8.40 26.95
N TYR A 9 56.79 7.61 25.88
CA TYR A 9 56.09 7.73 24.61
C TYR A 9 54.89 6.75 24.49
N ILE A 10 54.82 5.74 25.35
CA ILE A 10 53.71 4.75 25.35
C ILE A 10 52.53 5.28 26.15
N ILE A 11 52.75 6.05 27.22
CA ILE A 11 51.71 6.60 28.09
C ILE A 11 50.78 7.58 27.35
N PRO A 12 51.28 8.56 26.55
CA PRO A 12 50.38 9.44 25.83
C PRO A 12 49.64 8.75 24.68
N LEU A 13 50.16 7.68 24.10
CA LEU A 13 49.50 6.95 23.02
C LEU A 13 48.35 6.07 23.54
N THR A 14 48.54 5.46 24.73
CA THR A 14 47.46 4.70 25.39
C THR A 14 46.38 5.64 25.97
N GLY A 15 46.76 6.82 26.45
CA GLY A 15 45.81 7.85 26.91
C GLY A 15 44.91 8.39 25.79
N MET A 16 45.44 8.55 24.57
CA MET A 16 44.67 8.98 23.41
C MET A 16 43.72 7.89 22.89
N MET A 17 44.03 6.61 23.04
CA MET A 17 43.13 5.53 22.63
C MET A 17 41.95 5.33 23.60
N VAL A 18 42.07 5.72 24.85
CA VAL A 18 41.00 5.59 25.83
C VAL A 18 39.97 6.76 25.73
N THR A 19 40.44 7.94 25.34
CA THR A 19 39.52 9.10 25.12
C THR A 19 38.76 9.01 23.83
N SER A 20 39.21 8.26 22.83
CA SER A 20 38.49 8.04 21.58
C SER A 20 37.27 7.13 21.71
N CYS A 21 37.15 6.35 22.75
CA CYS A 21 36.00 5.48 23.01
C CYS A 21 34.96 6.12 23.91
N MET A 22 35.22 7.27 24.52
CA MET A 22 34.27 7.92 25.43
C MET A 22 33.28 8.86 24.75
N ASP A 23 33.55 9.28 23.51
CA ASP A 23 32.60 10.07 22.73
C ASP A 23 31.50 9.25 22.06
N VAL A 24 31.54 7.94 22.16
CA VAL A 24 30.48 7.04 21.63
C VAL A 24 29.37 6.82 22.66
N GLU A 25 29.61 7.14 23.93
CA GLU A 25 28.59 6.99 24.99
C GLU A 25 27.52 8.09 25.02
N ASN A 26 27.69 9.15 24.24
CA ASN A 26 26.72 10.23 24.10
C ASN A 26 26.02 10.27 22.72
N ILE A 27 25.87 9.14 22.07
CA ILE A 27 24.75 9.01 21.14
C ILE A 27 23.53 8.94 22.05
N GLU A 28 22.86 10.07 22.20
CA GLU A 28 21.60 10.16 22.94
C GLU A 28 20.62 9.15 22.35
N ILE A 29 20.59 7.97 22.97
CA ILE A 29 19.56 6.95 22.76
C ILE A 29 18.18 7.51 23.16
N ASP A 30 18.14 8.63 23.85
CA ASP A 30 16.92 9.32 24.28
C ASP A 30 15.99 9.70 23.13
N HIS A 31 16.49 9.87 21.91
CA HIS A 31 15.62 10.07 20.76
C HIS A 31 15.00 8.79 20.20
N ILE A 32 15.55 7.61 20.51
CA ILE A 32 14.96 6.35 20.05
C ILE A 32 13.73 5.99 20.88
N GLY A 33 13.73 6.28 22.17
CA GLY A 33 12.57 6.07 23.04
C GLY A 33 11.40 7.02 22.74
N GLY A 34 11.71 8.23 22.26
CA GLY A 34 10.70 9.25 21.96
C GLY A 34 9.83 8.95 20.75
N TYR A 35 10.28 8.07 19.88
CA TYR A 35 9.51 7.69 18.68
C TYR A 35 8.72 6.38 18.81
N ALA A 36 8.97 5.65 19.88
CA ALA A 36 8.26 4.40 20.14
C ALA A 36 6.91 4.60 20.82
N THR A 37 6.68 5.79 21.37
CA THR A 37 5.39 6.14 21.93
C THR A 37 4.84 7.33 21.16
N MET A 38 3.57 7.26 20.75
CA MET A 38 2.82 8.40 20.20
C MET A 38 2.87 9.64 21.11
N ASN A 39 3.47 9.53 22.27
CA ASN A 39 3.61 10.57 23.29
C ASN A 39 4.67 11.64 22.97
N ASN A 40 5.49 11.46 21.94
CA ASN A 40 6.36 12.51 21.40
C ASN A 40 5.79 13.13 20.13
N ALA A 41 4.48 13.17 20.04
CA ALA A 41 3.79 13.92 19.04
C ALA A 41 4.23 15.40 19.12
N GLU A 42 4.44 16.01 17.98
CA GLU A 42 4.59 17.45 17.84
C GLU A 42 3.35 18.16 18.41
N SER A 43 3.41 19.47 18.57
CA SER A 43 2.28 20.23 19.08
C SER A 43 1.05 20.09 18.17
N GLU A 44 -0.15 20.24 18.72
CA GLU A 44 -1.38 20.26 17.89
C GLU A 44 -1.33 21.38 16.83
N ALA A 45 -0.69 22.51 17.13
CA ALA A 45 -0.49 23.57 16.17
C ALA A 45 0.38 23.12 14.98
N TYR A 46 1.41 22.31 15.22
CA TYR A 46 2.22 21.71 14.18
C TYR A 46 1.38 20.82 13.28
N TYR A 47 0.62 19.89 13.85
CA TYR A 47 -0.21 18.97 13.07
C TYR A 47 -1.36 19.68 12.35
N ALA A 48 -1.94 20.72 12.93
CA ALA A 48 -2.94 21.54 12.25
C ALA A 48 -2.35 22.22 10.99
N ASN A 49 -1.15 22.78 11.10
CA ASN A 49 -0.44 23.37 9.97
C ASN A 49 -0.05 22.31 8.91
N LEU A 50 0.38 21.12 9.36
CA LEU A 50 0.71 20.01 8.47
C LEU A 50 -0.52 19.56 7.68
N ARG A 51 -1.66 19.37 8.33
CA ARG A 51 -2.92 19.02 7.66
C ARG A 51 -3.36 20.10 6.68
N ALA A 52 -3.25 21.38 7.07
CA ALA A 52 -3.56 22.49 6.19
C ALA A 52 -2.65 22.52 4.95
N TYR A 53 -1.35 22.29 5.12
CA TYR A 53 -0.41 22.15 4.01
C TYR A 53 -0.78 20.97 3.10
N LYS A 54 -1.07 19.80 3.66
CA LYS A 54 -1.46 18.62 2.86
C LYS A 54 -2.77 18.83 2.11
N ALA A 55 -3.71 19.55 2.68
CA ALA A 55 -4.97 19.85 2.01
C ALA A 55 -4.77 20.62 0.68
N THR A 56 -3.67 21.35 0.50
CA THR A 56 -3.37 22.04 -0.75
C THR A 56 -3.00 21.08 -1.89
N ALA A 57 -2.55 19.88 -1.60
CA ALA A 57 -2.22 18.87 -2.62
C ALA A 57 -3.46 18.47 -3.43
N TRP A 58 -4.60 18.34 -2.76
CA TRP A 58 -5.84 17.86 -3.34
C TRP A 58 -6.53 18.85 -4.29
N ASN A 59 -6.03 20.08 -4.32
CA ASN A 59 -6.45 21.11 -5.26
C ASN A 59 -5.45 21.29 -6.41
N TYR A 60 -4.52 20.34 -6.59
CA TYR A 60 -3.45 20.37 -7.59
C TYR A 60 -2.58 21.65 -7.55
N ASN A 61 -2.48 22.27 -6.36
CA ASN A 61 -1.77 23.54 -6.20
C ASN A 61 -0.26 23.37 -6.00
N ARG A 62 0.22 22.15 -5.83
CA ARG A 62 1.63 21.80 -5.68
C ARG A 62 1.89 20.33 -6.05
N PRO A 63 3.15 19.97 -6.32
CA PRO A 63 3.54 18.57 -6.42
C PRO A 63 3.19 17.79 -5.14
N VAL A 64 2.78 16.54 -5.28
CA VAL A 64 2.46 15.64 -4.18
C VAL A 64 3.63 14.67 -3.91
N ALA A 65 3.82 14.31 -2.66
CA ALA A 65 4.75 13.28 -2.24
C ALA A 65 4.00 11.95 -2.10
N PHE A 66 4.41 10.96 -2.90
CA PHE A 66 3.85 9.62 -2.93
C PHE A 66 4.92 8.56 -2.63
N GLY A 67 4.49 7.39 -2.14
CA GLY A 67 5.35 6.22 -2.01
C GLY A 67 4.55 4.96 -1.72
N TRP A 68 5.20 3.79 -1.93
CA TRP A 68 4.68 2.50 -1.49
C TRP A 68 5.28 2.14 -0.14
N TYR A 69 4.45 1.60 0.75
CA TYR A 69 4.87 1.12 2.04
C TYR A 69 4.65 -0.39 2.16
N SER A 70 5.70 -1.11 2.53
CA SER A 70 5.66 -2.55 2.74
C SER A 70 6.07 -2.92 4.17
N ASN A 71 5.73 -4.14 4.58
CA ASN A 71 6.11 -4.68 5.90
C ASN A 71 5.56 -3.88 7.08
N TRP A 72 4.31 -3.46 6.99
CA TRP A 72 3.61 -2.79 8.07
C TRP A 72 3.40 -3.74 9.27
N ALA A 73 4.26 -3.62 10.25
CA ALA A 73 4.28 -4.47 11.44
C ALA A 73 4.70 -3.65 12.68
N PRO A 74 3.86 -2.71 13.14
CA PRO A 74 4.17 -1.90 14.30
C PRO A 74 4.27 -2.78 15.55
N ALA A 75 5.46 -2.81 16.16
CA ALA A 75 5.72 -3.58 17.37
C ALA A 75 6.87 -2.98 18.16
N GLY A 76 6.64 -2.70 19.45
CA GLY A 76 7.67 -2.20 20.36
C GLY A 76 8.33 -0.90 19.87
N ALA A 77 9.63 -0.78 20.07
CA ALA A 77 10.41 0.41 19.73
C ALA A 77 10.96 0.45 18.30
N TYR A 78 10.69 -0.56 17.48
CA TYR A 78 11.26 -0.68 16.14
C TYR A 78 10.51 0.16 15.10
N ARG A 79 11.02 1.33 14.79
CA ARG A 79 10.37 2.34 13.94
C ARG A 79 10.00 1.88 12.53
N ARG A 80 10.80 1.02 11.91
CA ARG A 80 10.55 0.60 10.52
C ARG A 80 9.22 -0.10 10.29
N GLY A 81 8.59 -0.62 11.35
CA GLY A 81 7.29 -1.25 11.29
C GLY A 81 6.12 -0.26 11.32
N TYR A 82 6.34 1.01 11.65
CA TYR A 82 5.29 1.99 11.88
C TYR A 82 5.10 2.93 10.68
N LEU A 83 3.86 3.14 10.27
CA LEU A 83 3.49 4.20 9.33
C LEU A 83 3.80 5.60 9.88
N SER A 84 3.63 5.79 11.16
CA SER A 84 3.94 7.05 11.85
C SER A 84 5.41 7.46 11.76
N ALA A 85 6.31 6.52 11.45
CA ALA A 85 7.72 6.79 11.22
C ALA A 85 8.04 7.34 9.81
N MET A 86 7.07 7.35 8.90
CA MET A 86 7.24 7.98 7.60
C MET A 86 7.42 9.49 7.74
N PRO A 87 8.16 10.11 6.78
CA PRO A 87 8.28 11.57 6.73
C PRO A 87 6.91 12.26 6.72
N ASP A 88 6.79 13.35 7.46
CA ASP A 88 5.54 14.12 7.55
C ASP A 88 5.14 14.75 6.22
N SER A 89 6.10 14.91 5.29
CA SER A 89 5.86 15.43 3.94
C SER A 89 5.11 14.46 3.01
N MET A 90 4.93 13.18 3.38
CA MET A 90 4.19 12.23 2.56
C MET A 90 2.71 12.61 2.51
N ASP A 91 2.19 12.87 1.31
CA ASP A 91 0.78 13.22 1.10
C ASP A 91 -0.10 11.99 1.04
N PHE A 92 0.30 10.99 0.28
CA PHE A 92 -0.39 9.70 0.25
C PHE A 92 0.58 8.53 0.05
N VAL A 93 0.12 7.35 0.46
CA VAL A 93 0.93 6.13 0.48
C VAL A 93 0.08 4.93 0.11
N SER A 94 0.57 4.13 -0.81
CA SER A 94 -0.03 2.85 -1.15
C SER A 94 0.52 1.73 -0.28
N MET A 95 -0.36 0.98 0.36
CA MET A 95 -0.04 -0.08 1.31
C MET A 95 0.20 -1.39 0.60
N TRP A 96 1.46 -1.64 0.17
CA TRP A 96 1.84 -2.80 -0.64
C TRP A 96 1.65 -4.16 0.04
N SER A 97 1.79 -4.23 1.32
CA SER A 97 1.52 -5.45 2.09
C SER A 97 0.52 -5.16 3.19
N GLY A 98 -0.58 -5.86 3.19
CA GLY A 98 -1.60 -5.67 4.18
C GLY A 98 -2.90 -5.18 3.57
N ALA A 99 -3.27 -5.81 2.44
CA ALA A 99 -4.57 -5.56 1.86
C ALA A 99 -5.66 -5.84 2.88
N PRO A 100 -6.46 -4.85 3.24
CA PRO A 100 -7.58 -5.02 4.14
C PRO A 100 -8.59 -5.98 3.51
N GLY A 101 -9.33 -6.65 4.36
CA GLY A 101 -10.34 -7.62 3.97
C GLY A 101 -9.90 -9.08 4.05
N ARG A 102 -8.60 -9.37 4.23
CA ARG A 102 -8.11 -10.74 4.42
C ARG A 102 -7.76 -11.11 5.85
N TYR A 103 -7.46 -10.11 6.68
CA TYR A 103 -7.15 -10.32 8.11
C TYR A 103 -7.51 -9.08 8.91
N GLU A 104 -7.82 -9.30 10.16
CA GLU A 104 -8.02 -8.22 11.10
C GLU A 104 -6.69 -7.54 11.41
N ILE A 105 -6.67 -6.21 11.37
CA ILE A 105 -5.52 -5.44 11.80
C ILE A 105 -5.44 -5.45 13.32
N THR A 106 -4.21 -5.47 13.85
CA THR A 106 -3.99 -5.44 15.30
C THR A 106 -4.39 -4.08 15.91
N PRO A 107 -4.61 -4.00 17.22
CA PRO A 107 -4.85 -2.72 17.88
C PRO A 107 -3.73 -1.70 17.63
N GLU A 108 -2.46 -2.14 17.58
CA GLU A 108 -1.30 -1.32 17.30
C GLU A 108 -1.33 -0.79 15.86
N GLN A 109 -1.65 -1.66 14.90
CA GLN A 109 -1.84 -1.25 13.50
C GLN A 109 -2.97 -0.24 13.36
N LYS A 110 -4.09 -0.46 14.05
CA LYS A 110 -5.21 0.47 14.03
C LYS A 110 -4.82 1.83 14.57
N ALA A 111 -4.15 1.88 15.72
CA ALA A 111 -3.72 3.13 16.34
C ALA A 111 -2.70 3.87 15.46
N ASP A 112 -1.73 3.16 14.86
CA ASP A 112 -0.73 3.73 13.97
C ASP A 112 -1.36 4.30 12.68
N LYS A 113 -2.30 3.56 12.08
CA LYS A 113 -3.09 4.02 10.93
C LYS A 113 -3.89 5.28 11.23
N GLU A 114 -4.64 5.26 12.34
CA GLU A 114 -5.46 6.41 12.76
C GLU A 114 -4.61 7.65 13.02
N PHE A 115 -3.45 7.50 13.64
CA PHE A 115 -2.52 8.59 13.85
C PHE A 115 -2.07 9.22 12.53
N VAL A 116 -1.67 8.38 11.57
CA VAL A 116 -1.20 8.85 10.25
C VAL A 116 -2.31 9.53 9.47
N GLN A 117 -3.51 8.95 9.44
CA GLN A 117 -4.64 9.52 8.70
C GLN A 117 -5.21 10.77 9.38
N LYS A 118 -5.50 10.70 10.69
CA LYS A 118 -6.27 11.74 11.39
C LYS A 118 -5.40 12.86 11.94
N VAL A 119 -4.17 12.52 12.40
CA VAL A 119 -3.27 13.50 13.02
C VAL A 119 -2.32 14.09 11.98
N LYS A 120 -1.59 13.26 11.23
CA LYS A 120 -0.67 13.73 10.19
C LYS A 120 -1.37 14.14 8.89
N GLY A 121 -2.58 13.64 8.61
CA GLY A 121 -3.35 13.93 7.39
C GLY A 121 -2.80 13.26 6.12
N THR A 122 -1.97 12.22 6.26
CA THR A 122 -1.51 11.41 5.13
C THR A 122 -2.60 10.46 4.69
N LYS A 123 -2.89 10.38 3.40
CA LYS A 123 -3.84 9.42 2.84
C LYS A 123 -3.21 8.05 2.70
N LEU A 124 -3.92 7.01 3.10
CA LEU A 124 -3.49 5.62 3.00
C LEU A 124 -4.39 4.86 2.04
N LEU A 125 -3.81 4.37 0.95
CA LEU A 125 -4.51 3.64 -0.08
C LEU A 125 -4.25 2.15 0.06
N GLN A 126 -5.27 1.35 -0.17
CA GLN A 126 -5.09 -0.07 -0.41
C GLN A 126 -4.54 -0.25 -1.82
N VAL A 127 -3.58 -1.14 -2.00
CA VAL A 127 -3.05 -1.50 -3.31
C VAL A 127 -3.15 -3.00 -3.55
N SER A 128 -3.42 -3.39 -4.78
CA SER A 128 -3.18 -4.76 -5.22
C SER A 128 -2.98 -4.86 -6.73
N LEU A 129 -2.16 -5.83 -7.10
CA LEU A 129 -2.01 -6.29 -8.46
C LEU A 129 -3.35 -6.91 -8.92
N LEU A 130 -4.14 -6.16 -9.72
CA LEU A 130 -5.45 -6.61 -10.18
C LEU A 130 -5.32 -7.54 -11.38
N SER A 131 -5.11 -8.82 -11.13
CA SER A 131 -4.85 -9.81 -12.18
C SER A 131 -6.06 -10.65 -12.60
N TYR A 132 -7.13 -10.67 -11.80
CA TYR A 132 -8.36 -11.43 -12.10
C TYR A 132 -9.55 -10.96 -11.26
N LEU A 133 -10.74 -11.32 -11.70
CA LEU A 133 -12.02 -11.06 -11.02
C LEU A 133 -11.98 -11.58 -9.57
N GLY A 134 -12.26 -10.68 -8.63
CA GLY A 134 -12.31 -11.00 -7.21
C GLY A 134 -10.96 -11.02 -6.49
N LYS A 135 -9.86 -10.61 -7.15
CA LYS A 135 -8.55 -10.48 -6.52
C LYS A 135 -8.64 -9.58 -5.29
N GLY A 136 -8.21 -10.09 -4.14
CA GLY A 136 -8.26 -9.35 -2.87
C GLY A 136 -9.63 -9.26 -2.20
N ALA A 137 -10.74 -9.50 -2.92
CA ALA A 137 -12.11 -9.40 -2.40
C ALA A 137 -12.85 -10.73 -2.26
N THR A 138 -12.33 -11.82 -2.83
CA THR A 138 -12.94 -13.16 -2.63
C THR A 138 -12.62 -13.65 -1.21
N PRO A 139 -13.64 -13.98 -0.38
CA PRO A 139 -13.41 -14.50 0.96
C PRO A 139 -12.62 -15.81 0.96
N ASN A 140 -11.75 -16.00 1.95
CA ASN A 140 -10.99 -17.24 2.09
C ASN A 140 -11.88 -18.47 2.24
N SER A 141 -13.07 -18.33 2.83
CA SER A 141 -14.05 -19.41 2.97
C SER A 141 -14.45 -20.06 1.64
N VAL A 142 -14.36 -19.33 0.53
CA VAL A 142 -14.63 -19.85 -0.82
C VAL A 142 -13.62 -20.94 -1.23
N TYR A 143 -12.42 -20.89 -0.67
CA TYR A 143 -11.33 -21.79 -1.02
C TYR A 143 -11.17 -22.96 -0.06
N LEU A 144 -11.64 -22.82 1.20
CA LEU A 144 -11.41 -23.81 2.25
C LEU A 144 -11.94 -25.22 1.89
N GLU A 145 -13.13 -25.29 1.28
CA GLU A 145 -13.71 -26.57 0.87
C GLU A 145 -12.91 -27.23 -0.25
N VAL A 146 -12.47 -26.42 -1.21
CA VAL A 146 -11.62 -26.85 -2.34
C VAL A 146 -10.25 -27.34 -1.84
N GLU A 147 -9.64 -26.60 -0.91
CA GLU A 147 -8.34 -26.96 -0.31
C GLU A 147 -8.43 -28.27 0.46
N LYS A 148 -9.49 -28.44 1.24
CA LYS A 148 -9.74 -29.67 1.98
C LYS A 148 -9.92 -30.87 1.05
N GLN A 149 -10.73 -30.73 0.00
CA GLN A 149 -10.91 -31.78 -1.00
C GLN A 149 -9.62 -32.13 -1.71
N ALA A 150 -8.82 -31.11 -2.07
CA ALA A 150 -7.52 -31.33 -2.72
C ALA A 150 -6.54 -32.10 -1.84
N GLU A 151 -6.55 -31.85 -0.53
CA GLU A 151 -5.75 -32.58 0.45
C GLU A 151 -6.21 -34.04 0.57
N GLU A 152 -7.53 -34.27 0.69
CA GLU A 152 -8.12 -35.61 0.82
C GLU A 152 -7.88 -36.48 -0.43
N GLU A 153 -7.94 -35.89 -1.62
CA GLU A 153 -7.81 -36.58 -2.90
C GLU A 153 -6.40 -36.56 -3.51
N GLY A 154 -5.46 -35.83 -2.88
CA GLY A 154 -4.06 -35.75 -3.31
C GLY A 154 -3.88 -35.03 -4.64
N TRP A 155 -4.60 -33.89 -4.84
CA TRP A 155 -4.52 -33.13 -6.08
C TRP A 155 -3.15 -32.50 -6.30
N SER A 156 -2.77 -32.41 -7.57
CA SER A 156 -1.61 -31.58 -7.95
C SER A 156 -1.90 -30.08 -7.76
N ALA A 157 -0.85 -29.27 -7.67
CA ALA A 157 -0.99 -27.81 -7.58
C ALA A 157 -1.82 -27.23 -8.74
N ALA A 158 -1.67 -27.74 -9.96
CA ALA A 158 -2.43 -27.29 -11.12
C ALA A 158 -3.93 -27.61 -11.02
N GLN A 159 -4.28 -28.78 -10.48
CA GLN A 159 -5.67 -29.14 -10.22
C GLN A 159 -6.29 -28.25 -9.15
N LEU A 160 -5.58 -28.01 -8.06
CA LEU A 160 -6.00 -27.12 -6.98
C LEU A 160 -6.24 -25.70 -7.50
N GLU A 161 -5.31 -25.12 -8.27
CA GLU A 161 -5.46 -23.76 -8.83
C GLU A 161 -6.64 -23.68 -9.80
N THR A 162 -6.87 -24.72 -10.60
CA THR A 162 -8.04 -24.79 -11.49
C THR A 162 -9.34 -24.81 -10.69
N ALA A 163 -9.40 -25.61 -9.64
CA ALA A 163 -10.58 -25.71 -8.79
C ALA A 163 -10.83 -24.40 -7.99
N LYS A 164 -9.78 -23.75 -7.49
CA LYS A 164 -9.86 -22.44 -6.86
C LYS A 164 -10.41 -21.37 -7.82
N LYS A 165 -9.96 -21.39 -9.06
CA LYS A 165 -10.48 -20.48 -10.11
C LYS A 165 -11.99 -20.73 -10.32
N GLN A 166 -12.41 -21.98 -10.45
CA GLN A 166 -13.82 -22.32 -10.64
C GLN A 166 -14.67 -21.92 -9.43
N ALA A 167 -14.20 -22.17 -8.20
CA ALA A 167 -14.87 -21.74 -6.97
C ALA A 167 -15.04 -20.22 -6.91
N ARG A 168 -14.01 -19.48 -7.27
CA ARG A 168 -14.04 -18.01 -7.38
C ARG A 168 -15.05 -17.56 -8.43
N TRP A 169 -15.01 -18.10 -9.65
CA TRP A 169 -15.96 -17.77 -10.70
C TRP A 169 -17.40 -18.01 -10.25
N LYS A 170 -17.67 -19.17 -9.65
CA LYS A 170 -18.98 -19.50 -9.06
C LYS A 170 -19.41 -18.48 -8.00
N TYR A 171 -18.52 -18.10 -7.09
CA TYR A 171 -18.81 -17.11 -6.05
C TYR A 171 -19.21 -15.75 -6.65
N TRP A 172 -18.51 -15.29 -7.68
CA TRP A 172 -18.82 -14.04 -8.36
C TRP A 172 -20.00 -14.15 -9.34
N GLY A 173 -20.42 -15.35 -9.69
CA GLY A 173 -21.50 -15.62 -10.66
C GLY A 173 -21.03 -15.55 -12.11
N PHE A 174 -19.72 -15.69 -12.36
CA PHE A 174 -19.19 -15.67 -13.72
C PHE A 174 -19.43 -17.03 -14.41
N GLU A 175 -20.09 -16.99 -15.57
CA GLU A 175 -20.52 -18.17 -16.34
C GLU A 175 -19.47 -18.65 -17.35
N GLY A 176 -18.26 -18.05 -17.35
CA GLY A 176 -17.16 -18.45 -18.21
C GLY A 176 -17.18 -17.85 -19.60
N GLN A 177 -18.17 -17.03 -19.93
CA GLN A 177 -18.22 -16.32 -21.21
C GLN A 177 -17.65 -14.90 -21.05
N PHE A 178 -16.42 -14.72 -21.54
CA PHE A 178 -15.75 -13.41 -21.52
C PHE A 178 -16.46 -12.40 -22.40
N GLU A 179 -16.40 -11.13 -21.97
CA GLU A 179 -16.97 -9.97 -22.69
C GLU A 179 -18.50 -10.04 -22.89
N SER A 180 -19.17 -10.89 -22.16
CA SER A 180 -20.63 -10.97 -22.08
C SER A 180 -21.20 -9.95 -21.09
N GLU A 181 -22.51 -9.72 -21.12
CA GLU A 181 -23.22 -8.94 -20.12
C GLU A 181 -22.99 -9.50 -18.70
N ASN A 182 -22.97 -10.85 -18.55
CA ASN A 182 -22.63 -11.51 -17.30
C ASN A 182 -21.24 -11.17 -16.82
N HIS A 183 -20.23 -11.16 -17.71
CA HIS A 183 -18.87 -10.80 -17.34
C HIS A 183 -18.77 -9.38 -16.79
N TYR A 184 -19.35 -8.41 -17.49
CA TYR A 184 -19.34 -7.01 -17.05
C TYR A 184 -20.16 -6.79 -15.78
N ALA A 185 -21.27 -7.52 -15.60
CA ALA A 185 -22.01 -7.49 -14.34
C ALA A 185 -21.20 -8.06 -13.16
N CYS A 186 -20.38 -9.08 -13.39
CA CYS A 186 -19.47 -9.60 -12.38
C CYS A 186 -18.36 -8.59 -12.02
N LEU A 187 -17.82 -7.87 -13.00
CA LEU A 187 -16.85 -6.79 -12.77
C LEU A 187 -17.48 -5.65 -11.95
N ALA A 188 -18.71 -5.26 -12.25
CA ALA A 188 -19.44 -4.25 -11.49
C ALA A 188 -19.67 -4.69 -10.03
N LYS A 189 -20.06 -5.94 -9.81
CA LYS A 189 -20.18 -6.54 -8.46
C LYS A 189 -18.83 -6.53 -7.72
N PHE A 190 -17.75 -6.83 -8.41
CA PHE A 190 -16.41 -6.80 -7.87
C PHE A 190 -15.97 -5.38 -7.50
N ALA A 191 -16.21 -4.40 -8.39
CA ALA A 191 -15.95 -2.98 -8.11
C ALA A 191 -16.63 -2.52 -6.81
N LYS A 192 -17.92 -2.86 -6.66
CA LYS A 192 -18.65 -2.55 -5.44
C LYS A 192 -18.02 -3.18 -4.20
N ALA A 193 -17.66 -4.46 -4.27
CA ALA A 193 -17.06 -5.16 -3.13
C ALA A 193 -15.71 -4.59 -2.72
N LEU A 194 -14.87 -4.17 -3.68
CA LEU A 194 -13.62 -3.44 -3.40
C LEU A 194 -13.93 -2.14 -2.67
N CYS A 195 -14.85 -1.35 -3.18
CA CYS A 195 -15.21 -0.06 -2.59
C CYS A 195 -15.84 -0.21 -1.19
N ASP A 196 -16.74 -1.18 -1.00
CA ASP A 196 -17.31 -1.48 0.31
C ASP A 196 -16.23 -1.83 1.33
N SER A 197 -15.21 -2.60 0.91
CA SER A 197 -14.06 -2.94 1.77
C SER A 197 -13.27 -1.71 2.21
N LEU A 198 -13.08 -0.73 1.31
CA LEU A 198 -12.39 0.52 1.65
C LEU A 198 -13.13 1.32 2.72
N TYR A 199 -14.45 1.38 2.62
CA TYR A 199 -15.28 2.06 3.63
C TYR A 199 -15.29 1.30 4.95
N ALA A 200 -15.47 -0.02 4.91
CA ALA A 200 -15.51 -0.85 6.12
C ALA A 200 -14.19 -0.80 6.92
N ASN A 201 -13.07 -0.64 6.22
CA ASN A 201 -11.75 -0.61 6.82
C ASN A 201 -11.14 0.81 6.88
N GLU A 202 -11.92 1.84 6.60
CA GLU A 202 -11.51 3.25 6.69
C GLU A 202 -10.22 3.58 5.92
N TRP A 203 -10.04 3.00 4.71
CA TRP A 203 -8.95 3.37 3.80
C TRP A 203 -9.33 4.61 3.00
N ASP A 204 -8.34 5.42 2.63
CA ASP A 204 -8.58 6.68 1.90
C ASP A 204 -8.72 6.51 0.40
N GLY A 205 -8.50 5.32 -0.13
CA GLY A 205 -8.64 5.03 -1.54
C GLY A 205 -8.04 3.69 -1.95
N TYR A 206 -7.98 3.49 -3.25
CA TYR A 206 -7.46 2.30 -3.89
C TYR A 206 -6.43 2.66 -4.96
N ASP A 207 -5.30 1.96 -4.95
CA ASP A 207 -4.28 2.03 -5.96
C ASP A 207 -4.32 0.74 -6.78
N VAL A 208 -4.61 0.86 -8.05
CA VAL A 208 -4.68 -0.28 -8.98
C VAL A 208 -3.30 -0.52 -9.56
N ASP A 209 -2.62 -1.55 -9.07
CA ASP A 209 -1.38 -2.01 -9.70
C ASP A 209 -1.73 -2.82 -10.96
N TRP A 210 -1.46 -2.21 -12.14
CA TRP A 210 -1.83 -2.74 -13.44
C TRP A 210 -0.63 -3.05 -14.30
N GLU A 211 -0.21 -4.30 -14.30
CA GLU A 211 1.03 -4.74 -14.94
C GLU A 211 0.80 -5.75 -16.08
N ILE A 212 -0.19 -5.52 -16.93
CA ILE A 212 -0.45 -6.38 -18.10
C ILE A 212 0.82 -6.53 -18.94
N GLY A 213 1.14 -7.78 -19.26
CA GLY A 213 2.27 -8.12 -20.13
C GLY A 213 3.62 -8.15 -19.43
N SER A 214 3.70 -7.87 -18.13
CA SER A 214 4.95 -7.97 -17.36
C SER A 214 5.41 -9.40 -17.08
N GLY A 215 4.57 -10.40 -17.36
CA GLY A 215 4.82 -11.82 -17.00
C GLY A 215 4.59 -12.14 -15.53
N VAL A 216 4.24 -11.14 -14.71
CA VAL A 216 3.95 -11.28 -13.27
C VAL A 216 2.47 -11.61 -13.04
N PHE A 217 1.64 -11.40 -14.04
CA PHE A 217 0.20 -11.64 -13.98
C PHE A 217 -0.16 -13.09 -14.30
N ASP A 218 -0.67 -13.80 -13.32
CA ASP A 218 -1.45 -15.03 -13.55
C ASP A 218 -2.89 -14.64 -13.89
N MET A 219 -3.13 -14.36 -15.18
CA MET A 219 -4.41 -13.86 -15.65
C MET A 219 -5.32 -15.00 -16.06
N ASP A 220 -6.46 -15.12 -15.39
CA ASP A 220 -7.49 -16.10 -15.73
C ASP A 220 -8.42 -15.64 -16.88
N GLY A 221 -8.10 -14.53 -17.52
CA GLY A 221 -8.87 -13.95 -18.62
C GLY A 221 -9.92 -12.91 -18.20
N THR A 222 -10.33 -12.89 -16.93
CA THR A 222 -11.40 -12.00 -16.48
C THR A 222 -10.98 -10.53 -16.34
N LEU A 223 -9.68 -10.26 -16.14
CA LEU A 223 -9.08 -8.93 -16.14
C LEU A 223 -7.84 -8.87 -17.05
N SER A 224 -7.85 -9.55 -18.17
CA SER A 224 -6.68 -9.71 -19.04
C SER A 224 -6.46 -8.58 -20.05
N GLN A 225 -7.34 -7.59 -20.11
CA GLN A 225 -7.31 -6.55 -21.13
C GLN A 225 -7.70 -5.19 -20.54
N ASN A 226 -7.14 -4.12 -21.08
CA ASN A 226 -7.44 -2.75 -20.68
C ASN A 226 -8.95 -2.44 -20.60
N LYS A 227 -9.75 -2.94 -21.55
CA LYS A 227 -11.21 -2.73 -21.54
C LYS A 227 -11.92 -3.29 -20.31
N HIS A 228 -11.40 -4.38 -19.73
CA HIS A 228 -11.94 -4.95 -18.48
C HIS A 228 -11.63 -4.05 -17.28
N LEU A 229 -10.39 -3.55 -17.21
CA LEU A 229 -10.03 -2.58 -16.18
C LEU A 229 -10.78 -1.25 -16.36
N ILE A 230 -10.91 -0.75 -17.58
CA ILE A 230 -11.67 0.46 -17.88
C ILE A 230 -13.10 0.33 -17.35
N HIS A 231 -13.77 -0.81 -17.61
CA HIS A 231 -15.09 -1.06 -17.06
C HIS A 231 -15.09 -1.09 -15.54
N LEU A 232 -14.18 -1.84 -14.92
CA LEU A 232 -14.04 -1.94 -13.47
C LEU A 232 -13.87 -0.57 -12.81
N VAL A 233 -12.98 0.27 -13.32
CA VAL A 233 -12.70 1.61 -12.76
C VAL A 233 -13.89 2.55 -12.94
N LYS A 234 -14.57 2.49 -14.08
CA LYS A 234 -15.81 3.27 -14.30
C LYS A 234 -16.89 2.85 -13.30
N GLU A 235 -17.03 1.56 -13.01
CA GLU A 235 -17.95 1.05 -11.98
C GLU A 235 -17.53 1.45 -10.56
N MET A 236 -16.23 1.46 -10.24
CA MET A 236 -15.74 1.96 -8.95
C MET A 236 -16.11 3.43 -8.73
N ASN A 237 -16.16 4.23 -9.79
CA ASN A 237 -16.52 5.65 -9.72
C ASN A 237 -17.97 5.90 -9.32
N ASN A 238 -18.83 4.89 -9.24
CA ASN A 238 -20.14 5.00 -8.59
C ASN A 238 -20.02 5.10 -7.05
N TYR A 239 -18.84 4.81 -6.47
CA TYR A 239 -18.63 4.71 -5.03
C TYR A 239 -17.46 5.55 -4.53
N ILE A 240 -16.36 5.62 -5.29
CA ILE A 240 -15.11 6.31 -4.96
C ILE A 240 -14.55 6.98 -6.22
N GLY A 241 -13.49 7.79 -6.08
CA GLY A 241 -12.83 8.44 -7.22
C GLY A 241 -13.48 9.75 -7.64
N PRO A 242 -12.95 10.41 -8.69
CA PRO A 242 -13.33 11.78 -9.07
C PRO A 242 -14.80 11.98 -9.47
N LYS A 243 -15.45 10.94 -9.98
CA LYS A 243 -16.86 11.03 -10.41
C LYS A 243 -17.84 10.64 -9.30
N SER A 244 -17.35 10.11 -8.17
CA SER A 244 -18.21 9.80 -7.04
C SER A 244 -18.49 11.05 -6.21
N ASP A 245 -19.73 11.19 -5.77
CA ASP A 245 -20.13 12.16 -4.75
C ASP A 245 -20.84 11.41 -3.61
N PRO A 246 -20.11 10.65 -2.80
CA PRO A 246 -20.69 9.90 -1.72
C PRO A 246 -21.09 10.86 -0.59
N GLU A 247 -22.33 11.32 -0.55
CA GLU A 247 -22.84 12.24 0.46
C GLU A 247 -22.35 11.93 1.86
N GLY A 248 -21.58 12.85 2.45
CA GLY A 248 -21.09 12.79 3.83
C GLY A 248 -19.99 11.77 4.12
N LYS A 249 -19.49 11.03 3.13
CA LYS A 249 -18.45 10.00 3.36
C LYS A 249 -17.02 10.48 3.07
N GLY A 250 -16.88 11.65 2.47
CA GLY A 250 -15.57 12.18 2.04
C GLY A 250 -15.03 11.50 0.78
N HIS A 251 -14.12 12.19 0.09
CA HIS A 251 -13.51 11.69 -1.13
C HIS A 251 -12.52 10.55 -0.84
N LYS A 252 -12.71 9.41 -1.49
CA LYS A 252 -11.75 8.31 -1.54
C LYS A 252 -11.14 8.24 -2.92
N MET A 253 -9.82 8.15 -2.96
CA MET A 253 -9.04 8.23 -4.18
C MET A 253 -9.09 6.94 -5.00
N ILE A 254 -8.97 7.08 -6.33
CA ILE A 254 -8.56 6.01 -7.24
C ILE A 254 -7.24 6.44 -7.87
N CYS A 255 -6.21 5.63 -7.68
CA CYS A 255 -4.94 5.72 -8.39
C CYS A 255 -4.75 4.51 -9.27
N ILE A 256 -4.00 4.66 -10.35
CA ILE A 256 -3.55 3.51 -11.17
C ILE A 256 -2.05 3.63 -11.34
N ASP A 257 -1.33 2.57 -10.97
CA ASP A 257 0.09 2.44 -11.17
C ASP A 257 0.43 1.30 -12.16
N GLY A 258 1.67 1.30 -12.65
CA GLY A 258 2.16 0.27 -13.57
C GLY A 258 2.07 0.63 -15.04
N ASN A 259 1.47 -0.23 -15.85
CA ASN A 259 1.37 -0.04 -17.30
C ASN A 259 0.09 0.74 -17.67
N ILE A 260 0.20 2.06 -17.67
CA ILE A 260 -0.92 2.96 -17.92
C ILE A 260 -1.23 3.19 -19.41
N TYR A 261 -0.42 2.64 -20.32
CA TYR A 261 -0.59 2.86 -21.76
C TYR A 261 -1.93 2.32 -22.27
N GLY A 262 -2.64 3.17 -22.99
CA GLY A 262 -3.97 2.85 -23.54
C GLY A 262 -5.12 2.91 -22.52
N LEU A 263 -4.84 3.38 -21.28
CA LEU A 263 -5.86 3.62 -20.26
C LEU A 263 -6.22 5.10 -20.12
N THR A 264 -5.22 5.98 -20.24
CA THR A 264 -5.37 7.41 -19.95
C THR A 264 -6.44 8.09 -20.78
N SER A 265 -6.56 7.75 -22.08
CA SER A 265 -7.58 8.32 -22.95
C SER A 265 -9.04 8.02 -22.53
N GLU A 266 -9.24 6.94 -21.79
CA GLU A 266 -10.55 6.45 -21.39
C GLU A 266 -10.89 6.72 -19.91
N LEU A 267 -9.85 6.88 -19.08
CA LEU A 267 -9.98 6.93 -17.63
C LEU A 267 -9.47 8.23 -16.99
N ASP A 268 -8.98 9.20 -17.77
CA ASP A 268 -8.39 10.43 -17.22
C ASP A 268 -9.33 11.16 -16.23
N GLU A 269 -10.63 11.17 -16.53
CA GLU A 269 -11.64 11.76 -15.66
C GLU A 269 -12.06 10.89 -14.45
N TYR A 270 -11.61 9.62 -14.40
CA TYR A 270 -12.03 8.63 -13.42
C TYR A 270 -10.95 8.28 -12.41
N VAL A 271 -9.75 8.88 -12.54
CA VAL A 271 -8.55 8.59 -11.76
C VAL A 271 -8.01 9.87 -11.14
N ASP A 272 -7.68 9.83 -9.86
CA ASP A 272 -7.09 10.98 -9.16
C ASP A 272 -5.62 11.17 -9.51
N TYR A 273 -4.85 10.07 -9.58
CA TYR A 273 -3.43 10.10 -9.91
C TYR A 273 -3.01 8.89 -10.75
N TRP A 274 -2.20 9.18 -11.76
CA TRP A 274 -1.46 8.19 -12.53
C TRP A 274 -0.06 8.05 -11.96
N ILE A 275 0.37 6.82 -11.70
CA ILE A 275 1.67 6.53 -11.10
C ILE A 275 2.47 5.68 -12.07
N ILE A 276 3.48 6.27 -12.70
CA ILE A 276 4.29 5.59 -13.69
C ILE A 276 5.40 4.80 -13.00
N GLN A 277 5.40 3.49 -13.16
CA GLN A 277 6.48 2.62 -12.70
C GLN A 277 7.65 2.65 -13.68
N SER A 278 8.53 3.63 -13.53
CA SER A 278 9.69 3.83 -14.43
C SER A 278 10.95 3.18 -13.87
N TYR A 279 10.88 1.90 -13.51
CA TYR A 279 12.01 1.18 -12.94
C TYR A 279 13.13 1.00 -13.97
N GLY A 280 14.34 1.49 -13.59
CA GLY A 280 15.55 1.33 -14.43
C GLY A 280 15.59 2.20 -15.70
N SER A 281 14.64 3.10 -15.90
CA SER A 281 14.71 4.08 -16.98
C SER A 281 15.73 5.17 -16.66
N SER A 282 16.72 5.33 -17.52
CA SER A 282 17.67 6.44 -17.48
C SER A 282 17.28 7.60 -18.42
N ASN A 283 16.14 7.47 -19.10
CA ASN A 283 15.70 8.47 -20.07
C ASN A 283 14.62 9.39 -19.44
N PRO A 284 14.95 10.62 -19.08
CA PRO A 284 14.00 11.56 -18.49
C PRO A 284 12.92 12.06 -19.47
N CYS A 285 13.03 11.73 -20.75
CA CYS A 285 12.07 12.14 -21.78
C CYS A 285 10.93 11.14 -21.99
N LEU A 286 10.84 10.08 -21.18
CA LEU A 286 9.74 9.12 -21.21
C LEU A 286 8.75 9.32 -20.03
N LEU A 287 8.88 10.43 -19.33
CA LEU A 287 7.98 10.86 -18.24
C LEU A 287 7.06 11.96 -18.74
#